data_438defff9721dd374e7117379ef5a4e4
#
_entry.id   438defff9721dd374e7117379ef5a4e4
#
_cell.length_a   1.000
_cell.length_b   1.000
_cell.length_c   1.000
_cell.angle_alpha   90.00
_cell.angle_beta   90.00
_cell.angle_gamma   90.00
#
_symmetry.space_group_name_H-M   'P 1'
#
loop_
_entity.id
_entity.type
_entity.pdbx_description
1 polymer ?
#
loop_
_entity_poly.entity_id
_entity_poly.type
_entity_poly.pdbx_seq_one_letter_code
_entity_poly.pdbx_strand_id
1 'polypeptide(L)'
;NAGIPYAKGEYIIFLDSDDYIENDMFEYMYTRIKDSGADMATCGLYEVYKDRIEIQKEEVDFVCTGEEAFRCILRGHTIRGEIWNKLIRKSCIEDLRFPKGRLYEDIYYTVDLMQRIKKVAVGTKPKYYYLHREDSITGKAYRPKVFDIIDGYTKNYEVVKEKFPSLTQEAECLWIWSRFIVLDKMLLQEDYKKLEGYQDLKRFIRGHILTILRNPYFQPKRKISSVVLCVNTGLYRKMVFMSEEKKK
;
A
#
# COMPACT_ATOMS: atom_id res chain seq x y z
N ASN A 1 7.34 -9.33 14.22
CA ASN A 1 6.95 -10.71 14.56
C ASN A 1 7.35 -11.13 16.00
N ALA A 2 8.56 -10.81 16.43
CA ALA A 2 9.07 -11.25 17.75
C ALA A 2 8.29 -10.65 18.93
N GLY A 3 7.82 -9.41 18.82
CA GLY A 3 7.08 -8.72 19.87
C GLY A 3 5.63 -9.19 20.06
N ILE A 4 4.97 -9.72 19.01
CA ILE A 4 3.55 -10.09 19.07
C ILE A 4 3.23 -11.06 20.22
N PRO A 5 4.00 -12.14 20.46
CA PRO A 5 3.72 -13.08 21.56
C PRO A 5 3.87 -12.47 22.97
N TYR A 6 4.64 -11.39 23.09
CA TYR A 6 4.89 -10.73 24.38
C TYR A 6 3.92 -9.57 24.66
N ALA A 7 3.13 -9.16 23.68
CA ALA A 7 2.14 -8.10 23.85
C ALA A 7 1.04 -8.58 24.82
N LYS A 8 0.85 -7.86 25.95
CA LYS A 8 -0.14 -8.19 26.99
C LYS A 8 -1.41 -7.34 26.89
N GLY A 9 -1.39 -6.24 26.14
CA GLY A 9 -2.52 -5.34 25.98
C GLY A 9 -3.66 -5.94 25.16
N GLU A 10 -4.86 -5.41 25.34
CA GLU A 10 -6.05 -5.75 24.55
C GLU A 10 -5.92 -5.30 23.08
N TYR A 11 -5.17 -4.24 22.87
CA TYR A 11 -4.89 -3.67 21.54
C TYR A 11 -3.39 -3.61 21.28
N ILE A 12 -3.01 -3.70 20.02
CA ILE A 12 -1.62 -3.64 19.55
C ILE A 12 -1.53 -2.58 18.46
N ILE A 13 -0.42 -1.83 18.50
CA ILE A 13 0.02 -0.96 17.42
C ILE A 13 1.45 -1.33 17.05
N PHE A 14 1.78 -1.19 15.77
CA PHE A 14 3.14 -1.30 15.27
C PHE A 14 3.67 0.11 15.04
N LEU A 15 4.93 0.36 15.38
CA LEU A 15 5.60 1.64 15.14
C LEU A 15 6.94 1.35 14.47
N ASP A 16 7.28 2.14 13.46
CA ASP A 16 8.61 2.10 12.89
C ASP A 16 9.59 2.83 13.81
N SER A 17 10.78 2.29 13.97
CA SER A 17 11.76 2.78 14.96
C SER A 17 12.38 4.13 14.60
N ASP A 18 12.19 4.58 13.39
CA ASP A 18 12.69 5.85 12.87
C ASP A 18 11.62 6.94 12.81
N ASP A 19 10.37 6.62 13.13
CA ASP A 19 9.24 7.51 13.15
C ASP A 19 8.91 8.02 14.57
N TYR A 20 8.04 9.00 14.69
CA TYR A 20 7.52 9.49 15.97
C TYR A 20 6.03 9.83 15.89
N ILE A 21 5.40 10.06 17.06
CA ILE A 21 3.95 10.19 17.19
C ILE A 21 3.57 11.37 18.06
N GLU A 22 2.33 11.87 17.90
CA GLU A 22 1.73 12.82 18.84
C GLU A 22 1.48 12.15 20.20
N ASN A 23 1.62 12.93 21.27
CA ASN A 23 1.48 12.43 22.65
C ASN A 23 0.09 11.83 22.93
N ASP A 24 -0.95 12.30 22.24
CA ASP A 24 -2.35 11.86 22.38
C ASP A 24 -2.78 10.83 21.33
N MET A 25 -1.87 10.30 20.49
CA MET A 25 -2.22 9.37 19.42
C MET A 25 -2.93 8.11 19.93
N PHE A 26 -2.44 7.53 21.01
CA PHE A 26 -3.03 6.30 21.56
C PHE A 26 -4.39 6.57 22.20
N GLU A 27 -4.52 7.65 22.95
CA GLU A 27 -5.80 8.07 23.53
C GLU A 27 -6.83 8.33 22.44
N TYR A 28 -6.46 9.07 21.40
CA TYR A 28 -7.31 9.35 20.25
C TYR A 28 -7.86 8.07 19.60
N MET A 29 -7.00 7.11 19.28
CA MET A 29 -7.45 5.86 18.64
C MET A 29 -8.20 4.94 19.60
N TYR A 30 -7.76 4.85 20.87
CA TYR A 30 -8.42 4.02 21.88
C TYR A 30 -9.84 4.49 22.17
N THR A 31 -10.06 5.80 22.35
CA THR A 31 -11.39 6.40 22.56
C THR A 31 -12.31 6.02 21.41
N ARG A 32 -11.85 6.14 20.17
CA ARG A 32 -12.64 5.79 18.98
C ARG A 32 -13.04 4.31 18.93
N ILE A 33 -12.14 3.42 19.33
CA ILE A 33 -12.46 1.99 19.45
C ILE A 33 -13.52 1.77 20.55
N LYS A 34 -13.36 2.39 21.70
CA LYS A 34 -14.29 2.22 22.84
C LYS A 34 -15.68 2.73 22.49
N ASP A 35 -15.79 3.90 21.88
CA ASP A 35 -17.07 4.53 21.55
C ASP A 35 -17.82 3.77 20.43
N SER A 36 -17.07 3.19 19.48
CA SER A 36 -17.66 2.49 18.33
C SER A 36 -17.79 0.98 18.51
N GLY A 37 -17.03 0.36 19.42
CA GLY A 37 -16.86 -1.08 19.51
C GLY A 37 -16.11 -1.67 18.31
N ALA A 38 -15.25 -0.87 17.64
CA ALA A 38 -14.49 -1.30 16.47
C ALA A 38 -13.36 -2.28 16.83
N ASP A 39 -12.93 -3.07 15.85
CA ASP A 39 -11.78 -3.96 15.97
C ASP A 39 -10.46 -3.23 15.67
N MET A 40 -10.54 -2.13 14.91
CA MET A 40 -9.40 -1.33 14.49
C MET A 40 -9.78 0.16 14.45
N ALA A 41 -8.85 1.02 14.86
CA ALA A 41 -8.92 2.45 14.62
C ALA A 41 -7.71 2.93 13.81
N THR A 42 -7.90 4.00 13.03
CA THR A 42 -6.85 4.64 12.25
C THR A 42 -6.63 6.09 12.66
N CYS A 43 -5.45 6.63 12.37
CA CYS A 43 -5.17 8.05 12.39
C CYS A 43 -4.50 8.49 11.10
N GLY A 44 -4.49 9.81 10.84
CA GLY A 44 -3.74 10.40 9.75
C GLY A 44 -2.26 10.59 10.08
N LEU A 45 -1.53 11.15 9.10
CA LEU A 45 -0.09 11.33 9.21
C LEU A 45 0.36 12.74 8.81
N TYR A 46 1.53 13.08 9.35
CA TYR A 46 2.43 14.08 8.83
C TYR A 46 3.49 13.38 7.98
N GLU A 47 3.61 13.72 6.70
CA GLU A 47 4.72 13.29 5.86
C GLU A 47 5.88 14.27 6.01
N VAL A 48 6.95 13.83 6.68
CA VAL A 48 8.08 14.67 7.04
C VAL A 48 9.20 14.49 6.02
N TYR A 49 9.43 15.51 5.21
CA TYR A 49 10.55 15.61 4.29
C TYR A 49 11.67 16.46 4.92
N LYS A 50 12.82 16.51 4.28
CA LYS A 50 13.97 17.28 4.75
C LYS A 50 13.69 18.79 4.86
N ASP A 51 12.82 19.31 4.00
CA ASP A 51 12.55 20.73 3.79
C ASP A 51 11.11 21.17 4.09
N ARG A 52 10.21 20.20 4.30
CA ARG A 52 8.79 20.49 4.52
C ARG A 52 8.07 19.35 5.24
N ILE A 53 6.92 19.69 5.81
CA ILE A 53 5.94 18.72 6.33
C ILE A 53 4.67 18.86 5.50
N GLU A 54 4.18 17.73 4.99
CA GLU A 54 2.90 17.64 4.31
C GLU A 54 1.88 16.94 5.20
N ILE A 55 0.64 17.40 5.17
CA ILE A 55 -0.46 16.84 5.98
C ILE A 55 -1.52 16.30 5.03
N GLN A 56 -2.13 15.18 5.38
CA GLN A 56 -3.30 14.68 4.68
C GLN A 56 -4.40 15.77 4.71
N LYS A 57 -4.87 16.17 3.51
CA LYS A 57 -5.68 17.39 3.34
C LYS A 57 -7.11 17.28 3.88
N GLU A 58 -7.65 16.07 3.99
CA GLU A 58 -9.04 15.83 4.37
C GLU A 58 -9.10 15.13 5.73
N GLU A 59 -9.66 15.80 6.72
CA GLU A 59 -10.00 15.18 7.99
C GLU A 59 -11.38 14.54 7.88
N VAL A 60 -11.42 13.22 8.06
CA VAL A 60 -12.66 12.46 8.16
C VAL A 60 -12.70 11.70 9.47
N ASP A 61 -13.92 11.47 9.94
CA ASP A 61 -14.22 10.75 11.16
C ASP A 61 -15.53 9.97 10.97
N PHE A 62 -15.42 8.65 10.78
CA PHE A 62 -16.58 7.78 10.61
C PHE A 62 -16.28 6.34 11.04
N VAL A 63 -17.34 5.54 11.19
CA VAL A 63 -17.25 4.12 11.46
C VAL A 63 -17.79 3.37 10.25
N CYS A 64 -17.10 2.32 9.83
CA CYS A 64 -17.48 1.50 8.68
C CYS A 64 -17.21 0.01 8.92
N THR A 65 -17.69 -0.83 8.02
CA THR A 65 -17.40 -2.25 7.99
C THR A 65 -15.94 -2.53 7.59
N GLY A 66 -15.43 -3.72 7.92
CA GLY A 66 -14.10 -4.15 7.48
C GLY A 66 -13.95 -4.13 5.96
N GLU A 67 -14.99 -4.52 5.20
CA GLU A 67 -14.98 -4.51 3.75
C GLU A 67 -14.90 -3.09 3.17
N GLU A 68 -15.66 -2.14 3.73
CA GLU A 68 -15.58 -0.73 3.32
C GLU A 68 -14.21 -0.11 3.63
N ALA A 69 -13.65 -0.43 4.81
CA ALA A 69 -12.29 -0.02 5.16
C ALA A 69 -11.25 -0.64 4.19
N PHE A 70 -11.41 -1.92 3.85
CA PHE A 70 -10.52 -2.57 2.89
C PHE A 70 -10.61 -1.95 1.49
N ARG A 71 -11.82 -1.55 1.07
CA ARG A 71 -12.03 -0.76 -0.16
C ARG A 71 -11.23 0.54 -0.14
N CYS A 72 -11.27 1.28 0.96
CA CYS A 72 -10.47 2.51 1.13
C CYS A 72 -8.97 2.22 1.02
N ILE A 73 -8.49 1.14 1.63
CA ILE A 73 -7.10 0.71 1.56
C ILE A 73 -6.70 0.39 0.12
N LEU A 74 -7.50 -0.41 -0.58
CA LEU A 74 -7.21 -0.79 -1.98
C LEU A 74 -7.23 0.41 -2.93
N ARG A 75 -8.02 1.44 -2.64
CA ARG A 75 -8.06 2.70 -3.40
C ARG A 75 -6.92 3.66 -3.04
N GLY A 76 -6.30 3.48 -1.87
CA GLY A 76 -5.18 4.31 -1.41
C GLY A 76 -5.54 5.76 -1.09
N HIS A 77 -6.80 6.03 -0.70
CA HIS A 77 -7.27 7.40 -0.45
C HIS A 77 -7.34 7.74 1.05
N THR A 78 -8.38 7.27 1.73
CA THR A 78 -8.68 7.67 3.11
C THR A 78 -7.87 6.87 4.13
N ILE A 79 -7.71 5.56 3.89
CA ILE A 79 -6.92 4.65 4.73
C ILE A 79 -5.75 4.13 3.90
N ARG A 80 -4.55 4.28 4.42
CA ARG A 80 -3.34 3.74 3.77
C ARG A 80 -3.16 2.26 4.11
N GLY A 81 -2.39 1.56 3.28
CA GLY A 81 -2.14 0.12 3.42
C GLY A 81 -1.13 -0.24 4.52
N GLU A 82 -0.32 0.72 4.94
CA GLU A 82 0.70 0.55 5.98
C GLU A 82 0.05 0.24 7.34
N ILE A 83 0.78 -0.48 8.20
CA ILE A 83 0.21 -1.00 9.46
C ILE A 83 0.46 -0.09 10.68
N TRP A 84 1.43 0.80 10.61
CA TRP A 84 1.94 1.57 11.75
C TRP A 84 0.99 2.68 12.27
N ASN A 85 0.02 3.14 11.52
CA ASN A 85 -0.99 4.11 11.97
C ASN A 85 -2.33 3.47 12.36
N LYS A 86 -2.30 2.20 12.80
CA LYS A 86 -3.48 1.41 13.14
C LYS A 86 -3.38 0.83 14.53
N LEU A 87 -4.36 1.11 15.40
CA LEU A 87 -4.55 0.43 16.67
C LEU A 87 -5.53 -0.73 16.44
N ILE A 88 -5.10 -1.95 16.73
CA ILE A 88 -5.79 -3.18 16.31
C ILE A 88 -6.08 -4.04 17.54
N ARG A 89 -7.28 -4.59 17.63
CA ARG A 89 -7.64 -5.57 18.67
C ARG A 89 -6.72 -6.79 18.56
N LYS A 90 -6.08 -7.17 19.67
CA LYS A 90 -5.09 -8.25 19.72
C LYS A 90 -5.63 -9.57 19.16
N SER A 91 -6.89 -9.93 19.48
CA SER A 91 -7.51 -11.17 18.99
C SER A 91 -7.60 -11.28 17.46
N CYS A 92 -7.51 -10.15 16.75
CA CYS A 92 -7.48 -10.15 15.27
C CYS A 92 -6.10 -10.47 14.69
N ILE A 93 -5.01 -10.37 15.50
CA ILE A 93 -3.64 -10.44 14.98
C ILE A 93 -2.70 -11.38 15.75
N GLU A 94 -3.12 -12.01 16.83
CA GLU A 94 -2.22 -12.77 17.73
C GLU A 94 -1.50 -13.95 17.05
N ASP A 95 -2.11 -14.54 16.03
CA ASP A 95 -1.56 -15.61 15.19
C ASP A 95 -1.07 -15.13 13.81
N LEU A 96 -1.30 -13.87 13.44
CA LEU A 96 -0.78 -13.30 12.21
C LEU A 96 0.72 -13.00 12.32
N ARG A 97 1.42 -13.18 11.19
CA ARG A 97 2.87 -12.89 11.11
C ARG A 97 3.18 -12.22 9.78
N PHE A 98 4.05 -11.22 9.84
CA PHE A 98 4.65 -10.65 8.64
C PHE A 98 5.52 -11.70 7.94
N PRO A 99 5.51 -11.79 6.61
CA PRO A 99 6.35 -12.74 5.87
C PRO A 99 7.83 -12.42 6.05
N LYS A 100 8.62 -13.42 6.47
CA LYS A 100 10.06 -13.23 6.68
C LYS A 100 10.80 -13.01 5.36
N GLY A 101 11.68 -12.02 5.33
CA GLY A 101 12.60 -11.76 4.22
C GLY A 101 11.95 -11.15 2.97
N ARG A 102 10.68 -10.77 3.02
CA ARG A 102 9.99 -10.06 1.94
C ARG A 102 10.11 -8.56 2.10
N LEU A 103 10.21 -7.83 0.99
CA LEU A 103 9.89 -6.40 0.95
C LEU A 103 8.38 -6.22 0.81
N TYR A 104 7.89 -5.04 1.20
CA TYR A 104 6.45 -4.71 1.15
C TYR A 104 5.60 -5.70 1.96
N GLU A 105 6.11 -6.11 3.12
CA GLU A 105 5.50 -7.07 4.04
C GLU A 105 4.09 -6.63 4.48
N ASP A 106 3.85 -5.33 4.54
CA ASP A 106 2.55 -4.74 4.87
C ASP A 106 1.45 -5.16 3.89
N ILE A 107 1.77 -5.29 2.59
CA ILE A 107 0.81 -5.72 1.58
C ILE A 107 0.28 -7.12 1.91
N TYR A 108 1.17 -8.03 2.33
CA TYR A 108 0.80 -9.40 2.71
C TYR A 108 0.04 -9.44 4.02
N TYR A 109 0.50 -8.66 5.00
CA TYR A 109 -0.09 -8.63 6.34
C TYR A 109 -1.48 -8.00 6.32
N THR A 110 -1.66 -6.91 5.60
CA THR A 110 -2.92 -6.18 5.53
C THR A 110 -4.04 -7.02 4.94
N VAL A 111 -3.80 -7.80 3.89
CA VAL A 111 -4.85 -8.67 3.34
C VAL A 111 -5.24 -9.78 4.31
N ASP A 112 -4.30 -10.33 5.08
CA ASP A 112 -4.61 -11.32 6.11
C ASP A 112 -5.37 -10.70 7.29
N LEU A 113 -5.01 -9.49 7.69
CA LEU A 113 -5.70 -8.72 8.72
C LEU A 113 -7.14 -8.41 8.32
N MET A 114 -7.36 -7.90 7.11
CA MET A 114 -8.69 -7.44 6.70
C MET A 114 -9.72 -8.57 6.58
N GLN A 115 -9.31 -9.83 6.47
CA GLN A 115 -10.22 -10.97 6.58
C GLN A 115 -10.80 -11.16 7.99
N ARG A 116 -10.25 -10.52 9.02
CA ARG A 116 -10.63 -10.67 10.43
C ARG A 116 -11.30 -9.43 11.02
N ILE A 117 -11.08 -8.28 10.41
CA ILE A 117 -11.64 -7.01 10.84
C ILE A 117 -13.11 -6.89 10.39
N LYS A 118 -14.00 -6.69 11.34
CA LYS A 118 -15.45 -6.52 11.06
C LYS A 118 -15.86 -5.05 11.05
N LYS A 119 -15.26 -4.25 11.93
CA LYS A 119 -15.61 -2.84 12.10
C LYS A 119 -14.34 -1.99 12.30
N VAL A 120 -14.31 -0.83 11.67
CA VAL A 120 -13.19 0.12 11.72
C VAL A 120 -13.68 1.51 12.10
N ALA A 121 -13.04 2.12 13.08
CA ALA A 121 -13.19 3.54 13.39
C ALA A 121 -12.15 4.34 12.60
N VAL A 122 -12.58 4.89 11.50
CA VAL A 122 -11.70 5.64 10.57
C VAL A 122 -11.55 7.07 11.04
N GLY A 123 -10.33 7.48 11.35
CA GLY A 123 -9.95 8.85 11.58
C GLY A 123 -8.71 9.20 10.78
N THR A 124 -8.70 10.42 10.22
CA THR A 124 -7.55 10.92 9.44
C THR A 124 -6.90 12.14 10.09
N LYS A 125 -7.27 12.48 11.35
CA LYS A 125 -6.55 13.50 12.10
C LYS A 125 -5.08 13.10 12.23
N PRO A 126 -4.13 13.95 11.83
CA PRO A 126 -2.71 13.60 11.84
C PRO A 126 -2.22 13.36 13.26
N LYS A 127 -1.61 12.19 13.49
CA LYS A 127 -1.06 11.78 14.79
C LYS A 127 0.26 11.02 14.66
N TYR A 128 0.66 10.65 13.46
CA TYR A 128 1.86 9.89 13.17
C TYR A 128 2.77 10.69 12.24
N TYR A 129 4.06 10.79 12.54
CA TYR A 129 5.07 11.48 11.74
C TYR A 129 5.90 10.44 10.97
N TYR A 130 5.62 10.32 9.68
CA TYR A 130 6.33 9.42 8.78
C TYR A 130 7.53 10.14 8.14
N LEU A 131 8.75 9.67 8.44
CA LEU A 131 9.97 10.28 7.97
C LEU A 131 10.41 9.75 6.61
N HIS A 132 10.43 10.63 5.61
CA HIS A 132 10.97 10.31 4.29
C HIS A 132 12.50 10.41 4.29
N ARG A 133 13.18 9.27 4.19
CA ARG A 133 14.64 9.20 4.11
C ARG A 133 15.13 8.94 2.70
N GLU A 134 16.28 9.54 2.34
CA GLU A 134 16.92 9.34 1.04
C GLU A 134 17.42 7.89 0.84
N ASP A 135 17.80 7.22 1.93
CA ASP A 135 18.32 5.84 2.00
C ASP A 135 17.24 4.78 2.26
N SER A 136 15.95 5.14 2.17
CA SER A 136 14.84 4.22 2.38
C SER A 136 15.00 2.90 1.60
N ILE A 137 14.71 1.77 2.26
CA ILE A 137 14.79 0.41 1.70
C ILE A 137 13.95 0.28 0.42
N THR A 138 12.82 0.97 0.35
CA THR A 138 11.91 1.03 -0.80
C THR A 138 12.34 2.04 -1.87
N GLY A 139 13.49 2.69 -1.67
CA GLY A 139 14.04 3.75 -2.50
C GLY A 139 14.09 3.44 -4.00
N LYS A 140 14.54 4.40 -4.78
CA LYS A 140 14.41 4.49 -6.25
C LYS A 140 15.15 3.42 -7.04
N ALA A 141 16.21 2.80 -6.49
CA ALA A 141 17.04 1.84 -7.22
C ALA A 141 16.32 0.51 -7.43
N TYR A 142 16.44 -0.05 -8.65
CA TYR A 142 16.02 -1.42 -8.95
C TYR A 142 16.82 -2.42 -8.10
N ARG A 143 16.12 -3.37 -7.50
CA ARG A 143 16.69 -4.55 -6.84
C ARG A 143 15.82 -5.75 -7.19
N PRO A 144 16.35 -6.99 -7.31
CA PRO A 144 15.53 -8.18 -7.60
C PRO A 144 14.36 -8.36 -6.60
N LYS A 145 14.57 -8.05 -5.31
CA LYS A 145 13.50 -8.09 -4.29
C LYS A 145 12.29 -7.18 -4.55
N VAL A 146 12.37 -6.23 -5.48
CA VAL A 146 11.20 -5.42 -5.85
C VAL A 146 10.05 -6.26 -6.41
N PHE A 147 10.33 -7.47 -6.90
CA PHE A 147 9.29 -8.41 -7.34
C PHE A 147 8.38 -8.88 -6.21
N ASP A 148 8.80 -8.80 -4.95
CA ASP A 148 7.96 -9.12 -3.80
C ASP A 148 6.63 -8.33 -3.79
N ILE A 149 6.60 -7.12 -4.37
CA ILE A 149 5.36 -6.35 -4.52
C ILE A 149 4.36 -7.05 -5.44
N ILE A 150 4.84 -7.73 -6.48
CA ILE A 150 3.99 -8.49 -7.41
C ILE A 150 3.36 -9.68 -6.70
N ASP A 151 4.17 -10.42 -5.94
CA ASP A 151 3.70 -11.57 -5.16
C ASP A 151 2.64 -11.12 -4.13
N GLY A 152 2.92 -10.02 -3.41
CA GLY A 152 1.99 -9.44 -2.43
C GLY A 152 0.65 -9.06 -3.03
N TYR A 153 0.63 -8.31 -4.13
CA TYR A 153 -0.63 -7.94 -4.78
C TYR A 153 -1.28 -9.10 -5.54
N THR A 154 -0.54 -10.15 -5.92
CA THR A 154 -1.12 -11.38 -6.44
C THR A 154 -1.91 -12.10 -5.34
N LYS A 155 -1.31 -12.29 -4.16
CA LYS A 155 -2.02 -12.81 -2.98
C LYS A 155 -3.27 -11.98 -2.66
N ASN A 156 -3.15 -10.65 -2.64
CA ASN A 156 -4.28 -9.74 -2.41
C ASN A 156 -5.42 -9.99 -3.40
N TYR A 157 -5.11 -10.05 -4.70
CA TYR A 157 -6.11 -10.25 -5.74
C TYR A 157 -6.82 -11.60 -5.61
N GLU A 158 -6.08 -12.67 -5.31
CA GLU A 158 -6.64 -14.01 -5.11
C GLU A 158 -7.59 -14.06 -3.89
N VAL A 159 -7.14 -13.53 -2.74
CA VAL A 159 -7.97 -13.46 -1.52
C VAL A 159 -9.21 -12.59 -1.75
N VAL A 160 -9.05 -11.44 -2.40
CA VAL A 160 -10.18 -10.54 -2.67
C VAL A 160 -11.21 -11.20 -3.58
N LYS A 161 -10.79 -11.90 -4.62
CA LYS A 161 -11.74 -12.62 -5.49
C LYS A 161 -12.55 -13.67 -4.73
N GLU A 162 -11.94 -14.33 -3.76
CA GLU A 162 -12.60 -15.38 -2.99
C GLU A 162 -13.47 -14.81 -1.85
N LYS A 163 -12.94 -13.85 -1.07
CA LYS A 163 -13.56 -13.40 0.19
C LYS A 163 -14.31 -12.07 0.09
N PHE A 164 -13.96 -11.23 -0.87
CA PHE A 164 -14.49 -9.87 -1.04
C PHE A 164 -14.80 -9.58 -2.52
N PRO A 165 -15.68 -10.35 -3.18
CA PRO A 165 -15.88 -10.25 -4.64
C PRO A 165 -16.31 -8.86 -5.11
N SER A 166 -16.94 -8.05 -4.24
CA SER A 166 -17.32 -6.67 -4.53
C SER A 166 -16.12 -5.72 -4.71
N LEU A 167 -14.89 -6.13 -4.29
CA LEU A 167 -13.64 -5.37 -4.36
C LEU A 167 -12.71 -5.86 -5.48
N THR A 168 -13.18 -6.78 -6.33
CA THR A 168 -12.32 -7.43 -7.32
C THR A 168 -11.66 -6.44 -8.28
N GLN A 169 -12.37 -5.40 -8.71
CA GLN A 169 -11.83 -4.40 -9.65
C GLN A 169 -10.74 -3.54 -9.04
N GLU A 170 -10.87 -3.16 -7.75
CA GLU A 170 -9.84 -2.45 -7.00
C GLU A 170 -8.57 -3.30 -6.88
N ALA A 171 -8.74 -4.55 -6.46
CA ALA A 171 -7.63 -5.48 -6.31
C ALA A 171 -6.96 -5.82 -7.65
N GLU A 172 -7.74 -6.00 -8.73
CA GLU A 172 -7.23 -6.19 -10.10
C GLU A 172 -6.38 -5.00 -10.55
N CYS A 173 -6.83 -3.78 -10.25
CA CYS A 173 -6.07 -2.58 -10.56
C CYS A 173 -4.67 -2.63 -9.88
N LEU A 174 -4.60 -2.93 -8.58
CA LEU A 174 -3.33 -3.00 -7.84
C LEU A 174 -2.47 -4.18 -8.30
N TRP A 175 -3.08 -5.33 -8.58
CA TRP A 175 -2.40 -6.50 -9.12
C TRP A 175 -1.70 -6.20 -10.44
N ILE A 176 -2.35 -5.51 -11.37
CA ILE A 176 -1.71 -5.07 -12.63
C ILE A 176 -0.72 -3.93 -12.37
N TRP A 177 -1.08 -2.96 -11.52
CA TRP A 177 -0.25 -1.79 -11.22
C TRP A 177 1.10 -2.16 -10.60
N SER A 178 1.17 -3.21 -9.77
CA SER A 178 2.42 -3.71 -9.20
C SER A 178 3.46 -4.07 -10.27
N ARG A 179 3.02 -4.58 -11.43
CA ARG A 179 3.91 -4.89 -12.57
C ARG A 179 4.48 -3.63 -13.22
N PHE A 180 3.69 -2.55 -13.23
CA PHE A 180 4.20 -1.26 -13.68
C PHE A 180 5.28 -0.71 -12.74
N ILE A 181 5.12 -0.85 -11.41
CA ILE A 181 6.15 -0.41 -10.45
C ILE A 181 7.48 -1.09 -10.76
N VAL A 182 7.47 -2.41 -10.93
CA VAL A 182 8.70 -3.17 -11.22
C VAL A 182 9.25 -2.79 -12.58
N LEU A 183 8.42 -2.75 -13.62
CA LEU A 183 8.84 -2.38 -14.97
C LEU A 183 9.42 -0.96 -15.01
N ASP A 184 8.78 0.01 -14.37
CA ASP A 184 9.24 1.41 -14.33
C ASP A 184 10.63 1.50 -13.67
N LYS A 185 10.85 0.79 -12.54
CA LYS A 185 12.18 0.70 -11.89
C LYS A 185 13.24 0.03 -12.79
N MET A 186 12.87 -1.02 -13.52
CA MET A 186 13.76 -1.66 -14.50
C MET A 186 14.15 -0.70 -15.62
N LEU A 187 13.20 0.03 -16.19
CA LEU A 187 13.42 0.95 -17.29
C LEU A 187 14.37 2.12 -16.95
N LEU A 188 14.57 2.41 -15.67
CA LEU A 188 15.55 3.39 -15.21
C LEU A 188 17.00 2.88 -15.27
N GLN A 189 17.22 1.56 -15.40
CA GLN A 189 18.56 0.97 -15.52
C GLN A 189 19.07 1.06 -16.97
N GLU A 190 20.37 1.14 -17.14
CA GLU A 190 21.01 1.15 -18.47
C GLU A 190 20.75 -0.17 -19.21
N ASP A 191 21.03 -1.29 -18.55
CA ASP A 191 20.91 -2.65 -19.07
C ASP A 191 19.53 -3.29 -18.90
N TYR A 192 18.46 -2.48 -18.80
CA TYR A 192 17.10 -2.94 -18.47
C TYR A 192 16.61 -4.11 -19.34
N LYS A 193 17.05 -4.20 -20.60
CA LYS A 193 16.64 -5.28 -21.52
C LYS A 193 17.18 -6.65 -21.13
N LYS A 194 18.29 -6.70 -20.36
CA LYS A 194 18.94 -7.92 -19.86
C LYS A 194 18.38 -8.38 -18.51
N LEU A 195 17.59 -7.53 -17.83
CA LEU A 195 17.05 -7.87 -16.52
C LEU A 195 16.03 -9.01 -16.63
N GLU A 196 16.16 -9.98 -15.72
CA GLU A 196 15.24 -11.10 -15.61
C GLU A 196 13.79 -10.60 -15.39
N GLY A 197 12.83 -11.22 -16.07
CA GLY A 197 11.41 -10.85 -15.99
C GLY A 197 10.99 -9.61 -16.80
N TYR A 198 11.93 -8.85 -17.39
CA TYR A 198 11.57 -7.64 -18.17
C TYR A 198 10.59 -7.94 -19.31
N GLN A 199 10.85 -8.97 -20.11
CA GLN A 199 9.97 -9.32 -21.24
C GLN A 199 8.63 -9.86 -20.78
N ASP A 200 8.61 -10.58 -19.66
CA ASP A 200 7.38 -11.15 -19.10
C ASP A 200 6.46 -10.07 -18.55
N LEU A 201 7.02 -9.09 -17.83
CA LEU A 201 6.25 -7.92 -17.36
C LEU A 201 5.63 -7.15 -18.53
N LYS A 202 6.42 -6.91 -19.57
CA LYS A 202 5.94 -6.22 -20.76
C LYS A 202 4.85 -7.00 -21.48
N ARG A 203 5.01 -8.33 -21.61
CA ARG A 203 4.03 -9.23 -22.21
C ARG A 203 2.74 -9.24 -21.39
N PHE A 204 2.88 -9.35 -20.07
CA PHE A 204 1.75 -9.33 -19.14
C PHE A 204 0.92 -8.04 -19.30
N ILE A 205 1.57 -6.87 -19.22
CA ILE A 205 0.87 -5.58 -19.32
C ILE A 205 0.18 -5.43 -20.68
N ARG A 206 0.84 -5.83 -21.78
CA ARG A 206 0.24 -5.81 -23.11
C ARG A 206 -0.98 -6.72 -23.22
N GLY A 207 -0.92 -7.91 -22.61
CA GLY A 207 -2.04 -8.86 -22.57
C GLY A 207 -3.24 -8.34 -21.79
N HIS A 208 -3.01 -7.42 -20.83
CA HIS A 208 -4.07 -6.84 -19.98
C HIS A 208 -4.50 -5.42 -20.42
N ILE A 209 -4.12 -4.98 -21.62
CA ILE A 209 -4.39 -3.59 -22.04
C ILE A 209 -5.88 -3.24 -22.02
N LEU A 210 -6.75 -4.14 -22.46
CA LEU A 210 -8.20 -3.91 -22.44
C LEU A 210 -8.75 -3.82 -21.02
N THR A 211 -8.25 -4.66 -20.12
CA THR A 211 -8.57 -4.60 -18.69
C THR A 211 -8.15 -3.25 -18.10
N ILE A 212 -6.92 -2.80 -18.36
CA ILE A 212 -6.41 -1.49 -17.90
C ILE A 212 -7.31 -0.34 -18.37
N LEU A 213 -7.70 -0.35 -19.65
CA LEU A 213 -8.51 0.72 -20.22
C LEU A 213 -9.94 0.75 -19.66
N ARG A 214 -10.53 -0.41 -19.37
CA ARG A 214 -11.90 -0.56 -18.85
C ARG A 214 -12.01 -0.40 -17.34
N ASN A 215 -10.98 -0.81 -16.58
CA ASN A 215 -11.02 -0.74 -15.12
C ASN A 215 -11.06 0.73 -14.65
N PRO A 216 -12.08 1.13 -13.85
CA PRO A 216 -12.31 2.53 -13.46
C PRO A 216 -11.25 3.08 -12.49
N TYR A 217 -10.52 2.20 -11.79
CA TYR A 217 -9.54 2.58 -10.76
C TYR A 217 -8.16 2.93 -11.33
N PHE A 218 -7.87 2.62 -12.60
CA PHE A 218 -6.68 3.14 -13.25
C PHE A 218 -6.80 4.63 -13.56
N GLN A 219 -5.83 5.40 -13.09
CA GLN A 219 -5.76 6.83 -13.41
C GLN A 219 -5.63 7.06 -14.93
N PRO A 220 -6.21 8.12 -15.50
CA PRO A 220 -6.13 8.42 -16.93
C PRO A 220 -4.71 8.45 -17.48
N LYS A 221 -3.77 9.05 -16.73
CA LYS A 221 -2.34 9.08 -17.10
C LYS A 221 -1.76 7.68 -17.27
N ARG A 222 -2.12 6.72 -16.40
CA ARG A 222 -1.63 5.34 -16.49
C ARG A 222 -2.26 4.60 -17.67
N LYS A 223 -3.54 4.83 -17.97
CA LYS A 223 -4.21 4.28 -19.17
C LYS A 223 -3.50 4.74 -20.45
N ILE A 224 -3.22 6.03 -20.58
CA ILE A 224 -2.49 6.59 -21.73
C ILE A 224 -1.09 5.98 -21.81
N SER A 225 -0.34 5.98 -20.72
CA SER A 225 1.04 5.45 -20.71
C SER A 225 1.10 3.96 -21.02
N SER A 226 0.08 3.17 -20.66
CA SER A 226 0.00 1.75 -21.01
C SER A 226 -0.19 1.53 -22.52
N VAL A 227 -0.97 2.38 -23.19
CA VAL A 227 -1.09 2.35 -24.66
C VAL A 227 0.26 2.68 -25.31
N VAL A 228 0.94 3.72 -24.81
CA VAL A 228 2.29 4.07 -25.30
C VAL A 228 3.27 2.90 -25.13
N LEU A 229 3.25 2.18 -23.99
CA LEU A 229 4.06 0.99 -23.77
C LEU A 229 3.77 -0.11 -24.80
N CYS A 230 2.52 -0.28 -25.20
CA CYS A 230 2.15 -1.28 -26.21
C CYS A 230 2.72 -0.93 -27.59
N VAL A 231 2.75 0.35 -27.96
CA VAL A 231 3.21 0.83 -29.28
C VAL A 231 4.73 0.98 -29.30
N ASN A 232 5.31 1.71 -28.34
CA ASN A 232 6.73 2.05 -28.33
C ASN A 232 7.29 2.10 -26.92
N THR A 233 8.03 1.07 -26.54
CA THR A 233 8.67 0.97 -25.20
C THR A 233 9.72 2.08 -24.99
N GLY A 234 10.40 2.55 -26.03
CA GLY A 234 11.40 3.63 -25.93
C GLY A 234 10.74 4.97 -25.54
N LEU A 235 9.58 5.27 -26.11
CA LEU A 235 8.80 6.44 -25.75
C LEU A 235 8.26 6.31 -24.30
N TYR A 236 7.75 5.15 -23.94
CA TYR A 236 7.32 4.87 -22.57
C TYR A 236 8.46 5.08 -21.55
N ARG A 237 9.68 4.58 -21.86
CA ARG A 237 10.87 4.79 -21.04
C ARG A 237 11.16 6.28 -20.81
N LYS A 238 11.08 7.11 -21.85
CA LYS A 238 11.23 8.57 -21.72
C LYS A 238 10.19 9.18 -20.78
N MET A 239 8.93 8.74 -20.85
CA MET A 239 7.88 9.18 -19.91
C MET A 239 8.21 8.80 -18.47
N VAL A 240 8.77 7.61 -18.23
CA VAL A 240 9.19 7.17 -16.89
C VAL A 240 10.29 8.09 -16.35
N PHE A 241 11.33 8.41 -17.14
CA PHE A 241 12.39 9.33 -16.74
C PHE A 241 11.85 10.72 -16.39
N MET A 242 11.01 11.31 -17.26
CA MET A 242 10.39 12.61 -17.00
C MET A 242 9.52 12.62 -15.73
N SER A 243 8.88 11.50 -15.40
CA SER A 243 8.08 11.36 -14.19
C SER A 243 8.96 11.31 -12.93
N GLU A 244 10.13 10.68 -12.99
CA GLU A 244 11.05 10.62 -11.86
C GLU A 244 11.79 11.94 -11.62
N GLU A 245 12.12 12.69 -12.67
CA GLU A 245 12.71 14.03 -12.53
C GLU A 245 11.79 15.02 -11.82
N LYS A 246 10.46 14.92 -12.03
CA LYS A 246 9.46 15.77 -11.36
C LYS A 246 9.24 15.44 -9.87
N LYS A 247 9.74 14.31 -9.39
CA LYS A 247 9.64 13.91 -7.97
C LYS A 247 10.87 14.35 -7.14
N LYS A 248 11.91 14.83 -7.80
CA LYS A 248 13.10 15.43 -7.19
C LYS A 248 12.88 16.90 -6.93
#